data_39406a3dbc1b3c91d3ea18d50fdc9add
#
_entry.id   39406a3dbc1b3c91d3ea18d50fdc9add
#
_cell.length_a   1.000
_cell.length_b   1.000
_cell.length_c   1.000
_cell.angle_alpha   90.00
_cell.angle_beta   90.00
_cell.angle_gamma   90.00
#
_symmetry.space_group_name_H-M   'P 1'
#
loop_
_entity.id
_entity.type
_entity.pdbx_description
1 polymer ?
#
loop_
_entity_poly.entity_id
_entity_poly.type
_entity_poly.pdbx_seq_one_letter_code
_entity_poly.pdbx_strand_id
1 'polypeptide(L)'
;MAIALDEFQTIASFDDGAAVEEALRAAVQQQRDVGYVFAGSEPSLMERMISSRRPFYKAGPVMRLQKIDPDEFSAWLEARFTKTGLRAEAGLGAALVDLADNVPYDVQRLAHETWDDVRAAGRKTVGLEDLHTTLTRMMRQQATVFEEQWQRLTLAQRGVLRALVLELAEVPRPR
;
A
#
# COMPACT_ATOMS: atom_id res chain seq x y z
N MET A 1 -9.71 -18.42 20.54
CA MET A 1 -10.28 -17.66 19.42
C MET A 1 -9.46 -16.40 19.21
N ALA A 2 -9.32 -15.87 17.96
CA ALA A 2 -8.68 -14.59 17.71
C ALA A 2 -9.66 -13.67 16.96
N ILE A 3 -9.66 -12.37 17.31
CA ILE A 3 -10.48 -11.33 16.69
C ILE A 3 -9.53 -10.23 16.22
N ALA A 4 -9.61 -9.87 14.94
CA ALA A 4 -8.91 -8.72 14.39
C ALA A 4 -9.92 -7.60 14.10
N LEU A 5 -9.62 -6.40 14.59
CA LEU A 5 -10.36 -5.17 14.31
C LEU A 5 -9.48 -4.27 13.46
N ASP A 6 -9.89 -4.07 12.21
CA ASP A 6 -9.20 -3.21 11.26
C ASP A 6 -9.74 -1.79 11.31
N GLU A 7 -8.94 -0.81 10.84
CA GLU A 7 -9.24 0.63 10.91
C GLU A 7 -9.67 1.08 12.31
N PHE A 8 -9.01 0.53 13.32
CA PHE A 8 -9.35 0.74 14.72
C PHE A 8 -9.37 2.22 15.14
N GLN A 9 -8.56 3.06 14.49
CA GLN A 9 -8.52 4.50 14.75
C GLN A 9 -9.84 5.22 14.42
N THR A 10 -10.72 4.64 13.61
CA THR A 10 -12.03 5.25 13.29
C THR A 10 -12.93 5.44 14.51
N ILE A 11 -12.73 4.67 15.57
CA ILE A 11 -13.45 4.86 16.83
C ILE A 11 -13.23 6.28 17.38
N ALA A 12 -12.06 6.85 17.18
CA ALA A 12 -11.75 8.21 17.65
C ALA A 12 -12.56 9.30 16.94
N SER A 13 -13.21 9.00 15.82
CA SER A 13 -14.08 9.92 15.07
C SER A 13 -15.55 9.86 15.47
N PHE A 14 -15.96 8.93 16.33
CA PHE A 14 -17.33 8.83 16.81
C PHE A 14 -17.59 9.91 17.87
N ASP A 15 -18.82 10.41 17.93
CA ASP A 15 -19.22 11.43 18.92
C ASP A 15 -18.94 10.96 20.37
N ASP A 16 -19.19 9.69 20.66
CA ASP A 16 -18.90 9.05 21.94
C ASP A 16 -17.64 8.16 21.92
N GLY A 17 -16.67 8.46 21.05
CA GLY A 17 -15.50 7.61 20.80
C GLY A 17 -14.72 7.23 22.07
N ALA A 18 -14.59 8.16 23.03
CA ALA A 18 -13.91 7.87 24.30
C ALA A 18 -14.66 6.81 25.13
N ALA A 19 -15.99 6.90 25.22
CA ALA A 19 -16.81 5.92 25.93
C ALA A 19 -16.79 4.55 25.25
N VAL A 20 -16.76 4.52 23.91
CA VAL A 20 -16.62 3.28 23.13
C VAL A 20 -15.26 2.63 23.38
N GLU A 21 -14.17 3.40 23.41
CA GLU A 21 -12.85 2.88 23.76
C GLU A 21 -12.79 2.26 25.16
N GLU A 22 -13.37 2.94 26.15
CA GLU A 22 -13.43 2.45 27.54
C GLU A 22 -14.23 1.14 27.64
N ALA A 23 -15.41 1.10 27.03
CA ALA A 23 -16.26 -0.08 27.02
C ALA A 23 -15.58 -1.27 26.32
N LEU A 24 -14.96 -1.03 25.16
CA LEU A 24 -14.21 -2.04 24.43
C LEU A 24 -13.01 -2.54 25.23
N ARG A 25 -12.26 -1.64 25.86
CA ARG A 25 -11.14 -2.01 26.73
C ARG A 25 -11.57 -2.90 27.89
N ALA A 26 -12.67 -2.56 28.54
CA ALA A 26 -13.22 -3.37 29.61
C ALA A 26 -13.61 -4.78 29.14
N ALA A 27 -14.27 -4.88 27.97
CA ALA A 27 -14.66 -6.16 27.37
C ALA A 27 -13.44 -7.03 27.03
N VAL A 28 -12.43 -6.44 26.39
CA VAL A 28 -11.17 -7.13 26.02
C VAL A 28 -10.45 -7.68 27.26
N GLN A 29 -10.41 -6.92 28.36
CA GLN A 29 -9.76 -7.35 29.60
C GLN A 29 -10.44 -8.53 30.29
N GLN A 30 -11.75 -8.67 30.12
CA GLN A 30 -12.53 -9.76 30.73
C GLN A 30 -12.44 -11.07 29.92
N GLN A 31 -12.15 -11.00 28.64
CA GLN A 31 -12.13 -12.15 27.72
C GLN A 31 -10.74 -12.78 27.64
N ARG A 32 -10.43 -13.67 28.58
CA ARG A 32 -9.09 -14.28 28.68
C ARG A 32 -8.78 -15.31 27.61
N ASP A 33 -9.79 -15.90 26.98
CA ASP A 33 -9.65 -16.95 25.97
C ASP A 33 -9.68 -16.41 24.52
N VAL A 34 -9.69 -15.07 24.39
CA VAL A 34 -9.73 -14.37 23.10
C VAL A 34 -8.49 -13.51 22.94
N GLY A 35 -7.72 -13.75 21.88
CA GLY A 35 -6.66 -12.84 21.42
C GLY A 35 -7.25 -11.73 20.55
N TYR A 36 -6.84 -10.51 20.79
CA TYR A 36 -7.26 -9.35 19.99
C TYR A 36 -6.10 -8.77 19.23
N VAL A 37 -6.34 -8.42 17.96
CA VAL A 37 -5.42 -7.65 17.11
C VAL A 37 -6.16 -6.38 16.69
N PHE A 38 -5.57 -5.23 16.97
CA PHE A 38 -6.07 -3.93 16.53
C PHE A 38 -5.14 -3.43 15.43
N ALA A 39 -5.66 -3.23 14.22
CA ALA A 39 -4.92 -2.71 13.09
C ALA A 39 -5.45 -1.33 12.70
N GLY A 40 -4.59 -0.50 12.13
CA GLY A 40 -4.97 0.82 11.63
C GLY A 40 -3.96 1.34 10.63
N SER A 41 -4.45 2.06 9.64
CA SER A 41 -3.68 2.62 8.53
C SER A 41 -3.12 4.02 8.83
N GLU A 42 -3.54 4.68 9.93
CA GLU A 42 -3.09 6.00 10.33
C GLU A 42 -2.21 5.96 11.58
N PRO A 43 -0.86 5.89 11.43
CA PRO A 43 0.06 5.71 12.55
C PRO A 43 -0.10 6.76 13.65
N SER A 44 -0.28 8.03 13.30
CA SER A 44 -0.44 9.13 14.25
C SER A 44 -1.72 9.02 15.09
N LEU A 45 -2.81 8.52 14.52
CA LEU A 45 -4.05 8.27 15.24
C LEU A 45 -3.90 7.04 16.14
N MET A 46 -3.33 5.95 15.64
CA MET A 46 -3.04 4.76 16.45
C MET A 46 -2.14 5.07 17.64
N GLU A 47 -1.08 5.87 17.46
CA GLU A 47 -0.21 6.30 18.55
C GLU A 47 -0.96 7.11 19.61
N ARG A 48 -1.89 7.97 19.22
CA ARG A 48 -2.75 8.69 20.17
C ARG A 48 -3.63 7.76 20.99
N MET A 49 -4.24 6.73 20.36
CA MET A 49 -5.11 5.76 21.04
C MET A 49 -4.38 4.91 22.07
N ILE A 50 -3.08 4.65 21.87
CA ILE A 50 -2.25 3.89 22.82
C ILE A 50 -1.41 4.79 23.74
N SER A 51 -1.61 6.10 23.71
CA SER A 51 -0.88 7.05 24.56
C SER A 51 -1.27 6.95 26.04
N SER A 52 -0.45 7.54 26.94
CA SER A 52 -0.49 7.36 28.40
C SER A 52 -1.82 7.72 29.10
N ARG A 53 -2.72 8.43 28.43
CA ARG A 53 -4.02 8.84 29.00
C ARG A 53 -5.21 8.18 28.32
N ARG A 54 -4.97 7.14 27.51
CA ARG A 54 -6.01 6.46 26.73
C ARG A 54 -6.26 5.04 27.26
N PRO A 55 -7.47 4.49 27.07
CA PRO A 55 -7.84 3.17 27.57
C PRO A 55 -6.91 2.04 27.11
N PHE A 56 -6.38 2.11 25.89
CA PHE A 56 -5.49 1.10 25.32
C PHE A 56 -4.00 1.30 25.62
N TYR A 57 -3.65 2.22 26.53
CA TYR A 57 -2.27 2.38 26.99
C TYR A 57 -1.73 1.07 27.60
N LYS A 58 -0.59 0.61 27.06
CA LYS A 58 0.04 -0.67 27.46
C LYS A 58 -0.90 -1.88 27.38
N ALA A 59 -1.85 -1.87 26.46
CA ALA A 59 -2.80 -2.98 26.30
C ALA A 59 -2.15 -4.25 25.73
N GLY A 60 -1.09 -4.11 24.95
CA GLY A 60 -0.35 -5.18 24.32
C GLY A 60 0.89 -4.68 23.59
N PRO A 61 1.64 -5.57 22.92
CA PRO A 61 2.76 -5.19 22.09
C PRO A 61 2.29 -4.38 20.87
N VAL A 62 3.13 -3.44 20.43
CA VAL A 62 2.88 -2.64 19.23
C VAL A 62 3.82 -3.12 18.13
N MET A 63 3.24 -3.48 16.98
CA MET A 63 3.98 -3.83 15.78
C MET A 63 3.79 -2.72 14.74
N ARG A 64 4.88 -2.19 14.23
CA ARG A 64 4.86 -1.26 13.09
C ARG A 64 5.28 -2.00 11.84
N LEU A 65 4.36 -2.11 10.87
CA LEU A 65 4.69 -2.67 9.58
C LEU A 65 5.49 -1.64 8.78
N GLN A 66 6.65 -2.06 8.31
CA GLN A 66 7.50 -1.29 7.39
C GLN A 66 7.17 -1.68 5.95
N LYS A 67 7.69 -0.92 4.98
CA LYS A 67 7.70 -1.35 3.57
C LYS A 67 8.38 -2.73 3.48
N ILE A 68 7.92 -3.56 2.56
CA ILE A 68 8.57 -4.86 2.27
C ILE A 68 9.99 -4.58 1.76
N ASP A 69 10.96 -5.40 2.15
CA ASP A 69 12.30 -5.32 1.60
C ASP A 69 12.26 -5.44 0.07
N PRO A 70 12.83 -4.48 -0.70
CA PRO A 70 12.71 -4.47 -2.15
C PRO A 70 13.28 -5.71 -2.84
N ASP A 71 14.38 -6.26 -2.33
CA ASP A 71 15.02 -7.44 -2.92
C ASP A 71 14.18 -8.70 -2.65
N GLU A 72 13.65 -8.82 -1.43
CA GLU A 72 12.74 -9.91 -1.06
C GLU A 72 11.45 -9.85 -1.89
N PHE A 73 10.88 -8.64 -2.07
CA PHE A 73 9.67 -8.47 -2.85
C PHE A 73 9.89 -8.75 -4.34
N SER A 74 11.01 -8.29 -4.90
CA SER A 74 11.43 -8.59 -6.29
C SER A 74 11.54 -10.08 -6.53
N ALA A 75 12.27 -10.79 -5.65
CA ALA A 75 12.45 -12.24 -5.76
C ALA A 75 11.11 -12.99 -5.65
N TRP A 76 10.21 -12.54 -4.77
CA TRP A 76 8.88 -13.12 -4.64
C TRP A 76 8.05 -12.93 -5.92
N LEU A 77 8.09 -11.75 -6.56
CA LEU A 77 7.39 -11.48 -7.82
C LEU A 77 7.91 -12.39 -8.94
N GLU A 78 9.22 -12.51 -9.12
CA GLU A 78 9.83 -13.36 -10.15
C GLU A 78 9.46 -14.84 -9.94
N ALA A 79 9.46 -15.30 -8.69
CA ALA A 79 8.99 -16.65 -8.36
C ALA A 79 7.49 -16.84 -8.69
N ARG A 80 6.66 -15.81 -8.54
CA ARG A 80 5.24 -15.87 -8.93
C ARG A 80 5.06 -15.98 -10.44
N PHE A 81 5.76 -15.21 -11.24
CA PHE A 81 5.75 -15.36 -12.70
C PHE A 81 6.16 -16.79 -13.11
N THR A 82 7.22 -17.29 -12.53
CA THR A 82 7.71 -18.66 -12.82
C THR A 82 6.67 -19.73 -12.47
N LYS A 83 6.00 -19.63 -11.33
CA LYS A 83 4.93 -20.57 -10.93
C LYS A 83 3.75 -20.59 -11.87
N THR A 84 3.51 -19.51 -12.61
CA THR A 84 2.43 -19.41 -13.60
C THR A 84 2.87 -19.81 -15.02
N GLY A 85 4.10 -20.27 -15.18
CA GLY A 85 4.67 -20.73 -16.45
C GLY A 85 5.21 -19.59 -17.32
N LEU A 86 5.38 -18.38 -16.78
CA LEU A 86 6.09 -17.30 -17.44
C LEU A 86 7.54 -17.22 -16.93
N ARG A 87 8.47 -17.00 -17.85
CA ARG A 87 9.86 -16.71 -17.51
C ARG A 87 10.05 -15.20 -17.43
N ALA A 88 10.34 -14.70 -16.24
CA ALA A 88 10.71 -13.31 -16.02
C ALA A 88 12.14 -13.04 -16.54
N GLU A 89 12.33 -11.93 -17.23
CA GLU A 89 13.66 -11.40 -17.52
C GLU A 89 14.33 -10.89 -16.27
N ALA A 90 15.66 -10.90 -16.24
CA ALA A 90 16.43 -10.41 -15.10
C ALA A 90 16.11 -8.93 -14.82
N GLY A 91 15.84 -8.62 -13.56
CA GLY A 91 15.53 -7.25 -13.09
C GLY A 91 14.06 -6.84 -13.25
N LEU A 92 13.18 -7.69 -13.78
CA LEU A 92 11.76 -7.37 -13.88
C LEU A 92 11.13 -7.11 -12.50
N GLY A 93 11.46 -7.96 -11.52
CA GLY A 93 10.96 -7.79 -10.15
C GLY A 93 11.36 -6.46 -9.53
N ALA A 94 12.63 -6.09 -9.67
CA ALA A 94 13.14 -4.81 -9.17
C ALA A 94 12.47 -3.62 -9.87
N ALA A 95 12.28 -3.68 -11.19
CA ALA A 95 11.61 -2.62 -11.94
C ALA A 95 10.14 -2.44 -11.54
N LEU A 96 9.42 -3.54 -11.26
CA LEU A 96 8.04 -3.51 -10.74
C LEU A 96 7.98 -2.79 -9.39
N VAL A 97 8.90 -3.12 -8.49
CA VAL A 97 8.96 -2.52 -7.14
C VAL A 97 9.32 -1.04 -7.22
N ASP A 98 10.29 -0.68 -8.06
CA ASP A 98 10.74 0.72 -8.22
C ASP A 98 9.66 1.60 -8.86
N LEU A 99 9.03 1.15 -9.96
CA LEU A 99 8.00 1.91 -10.67
C LEU A 99 6.75 2.19 -9.81
N ALA A 100 6.43 1.29 -8.90
CA ALA A 100 5.29 1.42 -7.98
C ALA A 100 5.69 1.95 -6.58
N ASP A 101 6.87 2.56 -6.45
CA ASP A 101 7.41 3.12 -5.18
C ASP A 101 7.32 2.13 -4.00
N ASN A 102 7.47 0.85 -4.27
CA ASN A 102 7.37 -0.22 -3.27
C ASN A 102 6.05 -0.16 -2.46
N VAL A 103 4.95 0.29 -3.09
CA VAL A 103 3.60 0.22 -2.51
C VAL A 103 3.01 -1.15 -2.85
N PRO A 104 2.78 -2.03 -1.87
CA PRO A 104 2.45 -3.44 -2.16
C PRO A 104 1.24 -3.65 -3.06
N TYR A 105 0.20 -2.83 -2.92
CA TYR A 105 -0.98 -2.88 -3.78
C TYR A 105 -0.64 -2.54 -5.23
N ASP A 106 0.09 -1.43 -5.45
CA ASP A 106 0.41 -0.96 -6.79
C ASP A 106 1.41 -1.89 -7.48
N VAL A 107 2.41 -2.40 -6.74
CA VAL A 107 3.36 -3.40 -7.24
C VAL A 107 2.62 -4.65 -7.72
N GLN A 108 1.73 -5.21 -6.88
CA GLN A 108 0.99 -6.41 -7.22
C GLN A 108 0.02 -6.18 -8.37
N ARG A 109 -0.64 -5.04 -8.41
CA ARG A 109 -1.54 -4.66 -9.50
C ARG A 109 -0.78 -4.55 -10.82
N LEU A 110 0.34 -3.82 -10.84
CA LEU A 110 1.16 -3.66 -12.03
C LEU A 110 1.72 -5.01 -12.52
N ALA A 111 2.18 -5.86 -11.61
CA ALA A 111 2.64 -7.21 -11.91
C ALA A 111 1.53 -8.08 -12.51
N HIS A 112 0.32 -8.02 -11.95
CA HIS A 112 -0.83 -8.78 -12.42
C HIS A 112 -1.27 -8.34 -13.83
N GLU A 113 -1.40 -7.04 -14.05
CA GLU A 113 -1.75 -6.48 -15.36
C GLU A 113 -0.69 -6.83 -16.44
N THR A 114 0.61 -6.79 -16.06
CA THR A 114 1.69 -7.20 -16.98
C THR A 114 1.62 -8.69 -17.29
N TRP A 115 1.29 -9.52 -16.30
CA TRP A 115 1.09 -10.95 -16.45
C TRP A 115 -0.09 -11.24 -17.39
N ASP A 116 -1.22 -10.57 -17.24
CA ASP A 116 -2.41 -10.73 -18.05
C ASP A 116 -2.13 -10.36 -19.52
N ASP A 117 -1.48 -9.22 -19.77
CA ASP A 117 -1.15 -8.75 -21.12
C ASP A 117 -0.26 -9.78 -21.86
N VAL A 118 0.79 -10.28 -21.20
CA VAL A 118 1.71 -11.26 -21.78
C VAL A 118 1.02 -12.59 -22.04
N ARG A 119 0.16 -13.03 -21.13
CA ARG A 119 -0.62 -14.27 -21.31
C ARG A 119 -1.66 -14.14 -22.42
N ALA A 120 -2.35 -13.02 -22.51
CA ALA A 120 -3.30 -12.76 -23.59
C ALA A 120 -2.61 -12.75 -24.98
N ALA A 121 -1.36 -12.30 -25.02
CA ALA A 121 -0.53 -12.36 -26.23
C ALA A 121 0.04 -13.77 -26.53
N GLY A 122 -0.24 -14.78 -25.70
CA GLY A 122 0.24 -16.16 -25.89
C GLY A 122 1.74 -16.35 -25.65
N ARG A 123 2.40 -15.36 -25.03
CA ARG A 123 3.85 -15.38 -24.79
C ARG A 123 4.18 -16.09 -23.48
N LYS A 124 5.43 -16.54 -23.36
CA LYS A 124 5.95 -17.26 -22.18
C LYS A 124 7.12 -16.55 -21.50
N THR A 125 7.52 -15.42 -22.04
CA THR A 125 8.57 -14.59 -21.45
C THR A 125 7.99 -13.19 -21.22
N VAL A 126 8.27 -12.61 -20.07
CA VAL A 126 7.84 -11.27 -19.65
C VAL A 126 9.08 -10.45 -19.31
N GLY A 127 9.15 -9.24 -19.84
CA GLY A 127 10.30 -8.36 -19.69
C GLY A 127 9.94 -6.90 -19.41
N LEU A 128 10.96 -6.05 -19.39
CA LEU A 128 10.81 -4.62 -19.09
C LEU A 128 9.96 -3.89 -20.13
N GLU A 129 10.02 -4.28 -21.39
CA GLU A 129 9.21 -3.68 -22.45
C GLU A 129 7.72 -3.92 -22.21
N ASP A 130 7.36 -5.13 -21.77
CA ASP A 130 5.98 -5.49 -21.43
C ASP A 130 5.48 -4.64 -20.27
N LEU A 131 6.30 -4.51 -19.23
CA LEU A 131 6.02 -3.69 -18.07
C LEU A 131 5.71 -2.24 -18.46
N HIS A 132 6.57 -1.61 -19.28
CA HIS A 132 6.35 -0.24 -19.73
C HIS A 132 5.11 -0.09 -20.61
N THR A 133 4.84 -1.07 -21.47
CA THR A 133 3.64 -1.10 -22.32
C THR A 133 2.39 -1.18 -21.47
N THR A 134 2.37 -2.09 -20.51
CA THR A 134 1.25 -2.26 -19.56
C THR A 134 1.03 -1.00 -18.72
N LEU A 135 2.10 -0.42 -18.16
CA LEU A 135 2.00 0.83 -17.39
C LEU A 135 1.39 1.95 -18.23
N THR A 136 1.85 2.11 -19.47
CA THR A 136 1.31 3.12 -20.40
C THR A 136 -0.17 2.88 -20.67
N ARG A 137 -0.61 1.65 -20.86
CA ARG A 137 -2.00 1.27 -21.04
C ARG A 137 -2.84 1.62 -19.79
N MET A 138 -2.37 1.24 -18.61
CA MET A 138 -3.04 1.53 -17.33
C MET A 138 -3.21 3.04 -17.11
N MET A 139 -2.17 3.82 -17.37
CA MET A 139 -2.21 5.28 -17.25
C MET A 139 -3.23 5.91 -18.21
N ARG A 140 -3.28 5.44 -19.46
CA ARG A 140 -4.28 5.91 -20.43
C ARG A 140 -5.72 5.58 -20.00
N GLN A 141 -5.96 4.40 -19.45
CA GLN A 141 -7.27 4.01 -18.94
C GLN A 141 -7.76 4.91 -17.80
N GLN A 142 -6.86 5.46 -17.01
CA GLN A 142 -7.18 6.34 -15.90
C GLN A 142 -7.10 7.85 -16.24
N ALA A 143 -6.79 8.19 -17.48
CA ALA A 143 -6.57 9.58 -17.90
C ALA A 143 -7.74 10.50 -17.54
N THR A 144 -8.98 10.07 -17.79
CA THR A 144 -10.19 10.86 -17.45
C THR A 144 -10.29 11.16 -15.96
N VAL A 145 -10.00 10.16 -15.10
CA VAL A 145 -10.03 10.35 -13.65
C VAL A 145 -8.96 11.35 -13.21
N PHE A 146 -7.76 11.23 -13.77
CA PHE A 146 -6.67 12.17 -13.46
C PHE A 146 -6.97 13.58 -13.97
N GLU A 147 -7.59 13.72 -15.14
CA GLU A 147 -8.04 15.02 -15.67
C GLU A 147 -9.08 15.66 -14.77
N GLU A 148 -10.08 14.93 -14.32
CA GLU A 148 -11.08 15.42 -13.38
C GLU A 148 -10.47 15.87 -12.05
N GLN A 149 -9.55 15.07 -11.48
CA GLN A 149 -8.84 15.44 -10.27
C GLN A 149 -7.98 16.68 -10.48
N TRP A 150 -7.28 16.76 -11.60
CA TRP A 150 -6.49 17.92 -11.97
C TRP A 150 -7.33 19.20 -12.08
N GLN A 151 -8.51 19.11 -12.67
CA GLN A 151 -9.41 20.25 -12.81
C GLN A 151 -9.94 20.78 -11.47
N ARG A 152 -10.04 19.92 -10.45
CA ARG A 152 -10.46 20.31 -9.08
C ARG A 152 -9.37 21.07 -8.31
N LEU A 153 -8.13 21.00 -8.76
CA LEU A 153 -7.02 21.70 -8.11
C LEU A 153 -7.01 23.19 -8.45
N THR A 154 -6.67 24.03 -7.47
CA THR A 154 -6.42 25.45 -7.68
C THR A 154 -5.15 25.67 -8.51
N LEU A 155 -5.00 26.85 -9.10
CA LEU A 155 -3.79 27.21 -9.86
C LEU A 155 -2.50 27.07 -9.03
N ALA A 156 -2.54 27.46 -7.75
CA ALA A 156 -1.40 27.30 -6.84
C ALA A 156 -1.05 25.83 -6.62
N GLN A 157 -2.03 24.96 -6.36
CA GLN A 157 -1.81 23.52 -6.20
C GLN A 157 -1.24 22.87 -7.47
N ARG A 158 -1.79 23.24 -8.66
CA ARG A 158 -1.23 22.77 -9.95
C ARG A 158 0.21 23.22 -10.13
N GLY A 159 0.53 24.46 -9.72
CA GLY A 159 1.90 25.00 -9.77
C GLY A 159 2.86 24.18 -8.90
N VAL A 160 2.47 23.89 -7.66
CA VAL A 160 3.27 23.06 -6.74
C VAL A 160 3.50 21.66 -7.30
N LEU A 161 2.44 20.98 -7.79
CA LEU A 161 2.56 19.64 -8.35
C LEU A 161 3.48 19.61 -9.58
N ARG A 162 3.39 20.62 -10.47
CA ARG A 162 4.30 20.72 -11.61
C ARG A 162 5.76 20.89 -11.18
N ALA A 163 6.01 21.76 -10.19
CA ALA A 163 7.36 21.95 -9.66
C ALA A 163 7.94 20.67 -9.07
N LEU A 164 7.14 19.94 -8.27
CA LEU A 164 7.55 18.64 -7.70
C LEU A 164 7.89 17.60 -8.77
N VAL A 165 7.08 17.49 -9.83
CA VAL A 165 7.36 16.55 -10.92
C VAL A 165 8.66 16.90 -11.66
N LEU A 166 8.91 18.19 -11.91
CA LEU A 166 10.14 18.65 -12.57
C LEU A 166 11.36 18.40 -11.68
N GLU A 167 11.27 18.71 -10.39
CA GLU A 167 12.34 18.48 -9.42
C GLU A 167 12.66 16.96 -9.27
N LEU A 168 11.63 16.11 -9.17
CA LEU A 168 11.80 14.66 -9.11
C LEU A 168 12.39 14.07 -10.39
N ALA A 169 12.18 14.70 -11.55
CA ALA A 169 12.78 14.28 -12.81
C ALA A 169 14.28 14.62 -12.89
N GLU A 170 14.74 15.62 -12.16
CA GLU A 170 16.14 16.06 -12.12
C GLU A 170 16.97 15.33 -11.06
N VAL A 171 16.33 14.73 -10.03
CA VAL A 171 17.03 13.98 -8.97
C VAL A 171 17.27 12.55 -9.44
N PRO A 172 18.55 12.09 -9.56
CA PRO A 172 18.84 10.69 -9.83
C PRO A 172 18.25 9.83 -8.69
N ARG A 173 17.42 8.85 -9.02
CA ARG A 173 16.94 7.89 -8.01
C ARG A 173 18.15 7.14 -7.45
N PRO A 174 18.32 7.07 -6.13
CA PRO A 174 19.36 6.24 -5.53
C PRO A 174 19.13 4.80 -5.94
N ARG A 175 20.20 4.15 -6.39
CA ARG A 175 20.23 2.73 -6.76
C ARG A 175 20.16 1.86 -5.52
#